data_b14d2b28d4d80433781a01e92a73d58c
#
_entry.id   b14d2b28d4d80433781a01e92a73d58c
#
_cell.length_a   1.000
_cell.length_b   1.000
_cell.length_c   1.000
_cell.angle_alpha   90.00
_cell.angle_beta   90.00
_cell.angle_gamma   90.00
#
_symmetry.space_group_name_H-M   'P 1'
#
loop_
_entity.id
_entity.type
_entity.pdbx_description
1 polymer ?
#
loop_
_entity_poly.entity_id
_entity_poly.type
_entity_poly.pdbx_seq_one_letter_code
_entity_poly.pdbx_strand_id
1 'polypeptide(L)'
;MPLAVTPDSKEPRQPDSTSVKDNRPFFVVVAVLAVLGIAVSAVSLQRHYAKSQTKFCDVAVQFNCDIVNRSEFSSFFGIPVAGIGVAGYAIILALATIYRLRPWVPNVLLAGALAGLVFALYLTYVEGFVLDTWCILCLGSLAIIASISTLGGVINSRTR
;
A
#
# COMPACT_ATOMS: atom_id res chain seq x y z
N MET A 1 -4.03 57.45 29.24
CA MET A 1 -4.69 56.39 28.44
C MET A 1 -3.63 55.46 27.91
N PRO A 2 -3.47 54.23 28.45
CA PRO A 2 -2.54 53.26 27.90
C PRO A 2 -3.29 52.41 26.83
N LEU A 3 -2.73 52.37 25.63
CA LEU A 3 -3.20 51.52 24.53
C LEU A 3 -2.94 50.08 24.88
N ALA A 4 -4.00 49.30 24.99
CA ALA A 4 -3.95 47.85 25.11
C ALA A 4 -3.49 47.26 23.77
N VAL A 5 -2.26 46.74 23.75
CA VAL A 5 -1.73 45.90 22.67
C VAL A 5 -2.33 44.49 22.85
N THR A 6 -3.27 44.13 22.00
CA THR A 6 -3.73 42.77 21.87
C THR A 6 -2.65 41.97 21.16
N PRO A 7 -2.11 40.89 21.75
CA PRO A 7 -1.22 39.98 21.02
C PRO A 7 -2.06 39.05 20.14
N ASP A 8 -2.17 39.38 18.85
CA ASP A 8 -2.59 38.46 17.81
C ASP A 8 -1.40 37.53 17.47
N SER A 9 -1.14 36.58 18.33
CA SER A 9 -0.18 35.54 18.10
C SER A 9 -0.87 34.37 17.40
N LYS A 10 -0.96 34.45 16.07
CA LYS A 10 -1.04 33.27 15.22
C LYS A 10 0.27 32.50 15.32
N GLU A 11 0.48 31.88 16.47
CA GLU A 11 1.52 30.89 16.66
C GLU A 11 1.23 29.69 15.73
N PRO A 12 2.19 29.27 14.88
CA PRO A 12 2.00 28.08 14.05
C PRO A 12 1.71 26.91 15.00
N ARG A 13 0.51 26.36 14.90
CA ARG A 13 0.07 25.21 15.70
C ARG A 13 1.05 24.07 15.50
N GLN A 14 2.00 23.91 16.42
CA GLN A 14 2.87 22.72 16.44
C GLN A 14 1.98 21.50 16.51
N PRO A 15 2.22 20.47 15.67
CA PRO A 15 1.48 19.23 15.74
C PRO A 15 1.66 18.64 17.13
N ASP A 16 0.53 18.50 17.84
CA ASP A 16 0.47 18.03 19.21
C ASP A 16 1.09 16.62 19.27
N SER A 17 2.18 16.49 20.04
CA SER A 17 2.90 15.23 20.24
C SER A 17 2.02 14.12 20.82
N THR A 18 0.89 14.46 21.42
CA THR A 18 -0.14 13.56 21.92
C THR A 18 -0.89 12.85 20.79
N SER A 19 -1.17 13.54 19.68
CA SER A 19 -1.87 12.97 18.51
C SER A 19 -1.05 11.87 17.81
N VAL A 20 0.28 12.01 17.76
CA VAL A 20 1.19 11.02 17.16
C VAL A 20 1.29 9.77 18.04
N LYS A 21 1.20 9.93 19.37
CA LYS A 21 1.27 8.81 20.33
C LYS A 21 0.00 7.95 20.28
N ASP A 22 -1.16 8.56 20.05
CA ASP A 22 -2.44 7.86 19.95
C ASP A 22 -2.59 7.05 18.64
N ASN A 23 -1.89 7.44 17.57
CA ASN A 23 -1.90 6.74 16.28
C ASN A 23 -0.88 5.58 16.17
N ARG A 24 -0.08 5.33 17.20
CA ARG A 24 0.95 4.26 17.20
C ARG A 24 0.42 2.88 16.82
N PRO A 25 -0.73 2.40 17.35
CA PRO A 25 -1.24 1.08 16.99
C PRO A 25 -1.60 0.98 15.51
N PHE A 26 -2.14 2.04 14.90
CA PHE A 26 -2.46 2.07 13.47
C PHE A 26 -1.21 1.95 12.59
N PHE A 27 -0.13 2.64 12.95
CA PHE A 27 1.15 2.53 12.23
C PHE A 27 1.76 1.12 12.34
N VAL A 28 1.60 0.45 13.49
CA VAL A 28 2.04 -0.95 13.67
C VAL A 28 1.25 -1.87 12.75
N VAL A 29 -0.08 -1.72 12.69
CA VAL A 29 -0.92 -2.52 11.80
C VAL A 29 -0.56 -2.28 10.34
N VAL A 30 -0.35 -1.03 9.92
CA VAL A 30 0.12 -0.69 8.57
C VAL A 30 1.47 -1.34 8.27
N ALA A 31 2.41 -1.34 9.23
CA ALA A 31 3.71 -1.99 9.05
C ALA A 31 3.59 -3.51 8.87
N VAL A 32 2.75 -4.17 9.67
CA VAL A 32 2.49 -5.61 9.52
C VAL A 32 1.86 -5.92 8.17
N LEU A 33 0.85 -5.15 7.75
CA LEU A 33 0.22 -5.31 6.43
C LEU A 33 1.22 -5.07 5.29
N ALA A 34 2.12 -4.09 5.43
CA ALA A 34 3.16 -3.83 4.45
C ALA A 34 4.16 -5.00 4.33
N VAL A 35 4.54 -5.63 5.44
CA VAL A 35 5.39 -6.85 5.43
C VAL A 35 4.66 -7.99 4.72
N LEU A 36 3.38 -8.21 5.00
CA LEU A 36 2.57 -9.21 4.29
C LEU A 36 2.47 -8.89 2.79
N GLY A 37 2.29 -7.62 2.43
CA GLY A 37 2.29 -7.15 1.04
C GLY A 37 3.61 -7.43 0.32
N ILE A 38 4.75 -7.20 0.99
CA ILE A 38 6.08 -7.54 0.46
C ILE A 38 6.17 -9.04 0.22
N ALA A 39 5.74 -9.87 1.18
CA ALA A 39 5.80 -11.33 1.05
C ALA A 39 4.96 -11.82 -0.14
N VAL A 40 3.72 -11.36 -0.26
CA VAL A 40 2.83 -11.70 -1.39
C VAL A 40 3.44 -11.26 -2.72
N SER A 41 3.96 -10.03 -2.81
CA SER A 41 4.59 -9.50 -4.02
C SER A 41 5.88 -10.24 -4.37
N ALA A 42 6.68 -10.64 -3.37
CA ALA A 42 7.90 -11.43 -3.58
C ALA A 42 7.59 -12.83 -4.11
N VAL A 43 6.54 -13.48 -3.60
CA VAL A 43 6.06 -14.77 -4.13
C VAL A 43 5.57 -14.60 -5.57
N SER A 44 4.80 -13.56 -5.88
CA SER A 44 4.39 -13.26 -7.26
C SER A 44 5.59 -13.03 -8.19
N LEU A 45 6.60 -12.29 -7.73
CA LEU A 45 7.84 -12.05 -8.48
C LEU A 45 8.61 -13.35 -8.73
N GLN A 46 8.70 -14.20 -7.73
CA GLN A 46 9.32 -15.53 -7.88
C GLN A 46 8.58 -16.37 -8.93
N ARG A 47 7.24 -16.30 -8.99
CA ARG A 47 6.42 -16.97 -10.01
C ARG A 47 6.67 -16.44 -11.40
N HIS A 48 6.87 -15.14 -11.55
CA HIS A 48 7.20 -14.53 -12.83
C HIS A 48 8.48 -15.13 -13.45
N TYR A 49 9.49 -15.45 -12.63
CA TYR A 49 10.76 -16.03 -13.08
C TYR A 49 10.84 -17.55 -13.00
N ALA A 50 9.91 -18.22 -12.32
CA ALA A 50 9.95 -19.68 -12.15
C ALA A 50 9.67 -20.41 -13.47
N LYS A 51 10.52 -21.40 -13.79
CA LYS A 51 10.39 -22.24 -15.02
C LYS A 51 9.36 -23.37 -14.86
N SER A 52 8.96 -23.71 -13.65
CA SER A 52 8.05 -24.83 -13.35
C SER A 52 6.69 -24.34 -12.88
N GLN A 53 5.63 -24.93 -13.42
CA GLN A 53 4.27 -24.76 -12.90
C GLN A 53 4.16 -25.45 -11.54
N THR A 54 3.69 -24.73 -10.53
CA THR A 54 3.48 -25.32 -9.21
C THR A 54 1.99 -25.38 -8.93
N LYS A 55 1.53 -26.56 -8.51
CA LYS A 55 0.13 -26.86 -8.18
C LYS A 55 -0.46 -26.02 -7.02
N PHE A 56 0.33 -25.16 -6.39
CA PHE A 56 -0.12 -24.38 -5.22
C PHE A 56 -1.05 -23.22 -5.56
N CYS A 57 -1.02 -22.70 -6.80
CA CYS A 57 -1.91 -21.65 -7.28
C CYS A 57 -2.96 -22.11 -8.30
N ASP A 58 -2.88 -23.39 -8.72
CA ASP A 58 -3.86 -24.04 -9.58
C ASP A 58 -4.93 -24.72 -8.72
N VAL A 59 -5.76 -23.94 -8.05
CA VAL A 59 -6.81 -24.47 -7.16
C VAL A 59 -8.09 -24.81 -7.95
N ALA A 60 -8.30 -24.16 -9.09
CA ALA A 60 -9.41 -24.41 -10.01
C ALA A 60 -9.09 -23.90 -11.42
N VAL A 61 -9.84 -24.33 -12.42
CA VAL A 61 -9.66 -23.92 -13.83
C VAL A 61 -9.66 -22.40 -14.05
N GLN A 62 -10.32 -21.64 -13.16
CA GLN A 62 -10.41 -20.18 -13.20
C GLN A 62 -9.35 -19.46 -12.34
N PHE A 63 -8.58 -20.18 -11.53
CA PHE A 63 -7.53 -19.61 -10.66
C PHE A 63 -6.17 -20.11 -11.10
N ASN A 64 -5.47 -19.30 -11.89
CA ASN A 64 -4.12 -19.62 -12.39
C ASN A 64 -3.20 -18.41 -12.27
N CYS A 65 -2.41 -18.40 -11.18
CA CYS A 65 -1.47 -17.31 -10.94
C CYS A 65 -0.33 -17.28 -11.98
N ASP A 66 0.01 -18.39 -12.59
CA ASP A 66 1.12 -18.47 -13.55
C ASP A 66 0.75 -17.77 -14.87
N ILE A 67 -0.49 -17.91 -15.33
CA ILE A 67 -0.99 -17.21 -16.53
C ILE A 67 -0.92 -15.69 -16.32
N VAL A 68 -1.43 -15.22 -15.18
CA VAL A 68 -1.45 -13.80 -14.85
C VAL A 68 -0.04 -13.23 -14.70
N ASN A 69 0.83 -13.90 -13.93
CA ASN A 69 2.19 -13.40 -13.67
C ASN A 69 3.14 -13.50 -14.88
N ARG A 70 2.78 -14.23 -15.93
CA ARG A 70 3.55 -14.36 -17.18
C ARG A 70 2.92 -13.66 -18.37
N SER A 71 1.76 -13.03 -18.20
CA SER A 71 1.10 -12.25 -19.24
C SER A 71 1.93 -11.00 -19.59
N GLU A 72 1.72 -10.43 -20.78
CA GLU A 72 2.32 -9.16 -21.17
C GLU A 72 1.93 -8.02 -20.21
N PHE A 73 0.77 -8.11 -19.58
CA PHE A 73 0.27 -7.17 -18.57
C PHE A 73 0.99 -7.30 -17.22
N SER A 74 1.72 -8.41 -16.97
CA SER A 74 2.52 -8.61 -15.76
C SER A 74 3.81 -7.82 -15.74
N SER A 75 4.17 -7.15 -16.85
CA SER A 75 5.34 -6.28 -16.97
C SER A 75 4.94 -4.90 -17.48
N PHE A 76 5.37 -3.86 -16.74
CA PHE A 76 5.18 -2.46 -17.10
C PHE A 76 6.54 -1.87 -17.48
N PHE A 77 6.73 -1.45 -18.75
CA PHE A 77 8.03 -1.02 -19.28
C PHE A 77 9.18 -2.03 -19.08
N GLY A 78 8.88 -3.34 -19.14
CA GLY A 78 9.89 -4.39 -18.94
C GLY A 78 10.22 -4.68 -17.48
N ILE A 79 9.57 -4.00 -16.52
CA ILE A 79 9.72 -4.26 -15.08
C ILE A 79 8.53 -5.10 -14.62
N PRO A 80 8.75 -6.25 -13.95
CA PRO A 80 7.66 -7.05 -13.41
C PRO A 80 6.81 -6.23 -12.42
N VAL A 81 5.50 -6.22 -12.61
CA VAL A 81 4.55 -5.50 -11.73
C VAL A 81 4.69 -5.93 -10.27
N ALA A 82 4.98 -7.22 -10.04
CA ALA A 82 5.27 -7.72 -8.69
C ALA A 82 6.51 -7.05 -8.07
N GLY A 83 7.53 -6.68 -8.86
CA GLY A 83 8.68 -5.91 -8.39
C GLY A 83 8.31 -4.50 -7.96
N ILE A 84 7.41 -3.84 -8.71
CA ILE A 84 6.84 -2.53 -8.33
C ILE A 84 6.07 -2.66 -7.02
N GLY A 85 5.33 -3.75 -6.84
CA GLY A 85 4.62 -4.06 -5.59
C GLY A 85 5.57 -4.18 -4.39
N VAL A 86 6.67 -4.93 -4.51
CA VAL A 86 7.69 -5.05 -3.46
C VAL A 86 8.24 -3.67 -3.08
N ALA A 87 8.61 -2.85 -4.06
CA ALA A 87 9.14 -1.51 -3.82
C ALA A 87 8.10 -0.60 -3.14
N GLY A 88 6.84 -0.61 -3.60
CA GLY A 88 5.75 0.17 -3.04
C GLY A 88 5.46 -0.18 -1.58
N TYR A 89 5.35 -1.47 -1.25
CA TYR A 89 5.15 -1.91 0.14
C TYR A 89 6.37 -1.64 1.02
N ALA A 90 7.61 -1.70 0.48
CA ALA A 90 8.81 -1.33 1.22
C ALA A 90 8.83 0.16 1.57
N ILE A 91 8.40 1.03 0.67
CA ILE A 91 8.24 2.47 0.94
C ILE A 91 7.19 2.70 2.02
N ILE A 92 6.02 2.06 1.93
CA ILE A 92 4.95 2.14 2.94
C ILE A 92 5.48 1.68 4.31
N LEU A 93 6.24 0.58 4.36
CA LEU A 93 6.85 0.07 5.57
C LEU A 93 7.84 1.08 6.19
N ALA A 94 8.69 1.68 5.36
CA ALA A 94 9.64 2.71 5.81
C ALA A 94 8.91 3.95 6.36
N LEU A 95 7.86 4.42 5.70
CA LEU A 95 7.03 5.52 6.17
C LEU A 95 6.34 5.20 7.50
N ALA A 96 5.81 3.98 7.66
CA ALA A 96 5.11 3.57 8.86
C ALA A 96 6.03 3.31 10.06
N THR A 97 7.32 2.99 9.84
CA THR A 97 8.28 2.64 10.89
C THR A 97 9.27 3.76 11.18
N ILE A 98 10.06 4.17 10.18
CA ILE A 98 11.18 5.10 10.33
C ILE A 98 10.68 6.55 10.39
N TYR A 99 9.78 6.91 9.49
CA TYR A 99 9.36 8.31 9.30
C TYR A 99 8.05 8.68 10.00
N ARG A 100 7.45 7.76 10.78
CA ARG A 100 6.12 7.93 11.42
C ARG A 100 5.94 9.22 12.24
N LEU A 101 7.03 9.80 12.75
CA LEU A 101 7.00 11.02 13.57
C LEU A 101 7.01 12.31 12.75
N ARG A 102 7.12 12.22 11.42
CA ARG A 102 7.13 13.39 10.55
C ARG A 102 5.70 13.83 10.21
N PRO A 103 5.39 15.14 10.26
CA PRO A 103 4.03 15.65 10.07
C PRO A 103 3.48 15.43 8.66
N TRP A 104 4.33 15.27 7.65
CA TRP A 104 3.95 15.01 6.27
C TRP A 104 3.63 13.54 5.96
N VAL A 105 4.04 12.60 6.83
CA VAL A 105 3.92 11.16 6.60
C VAL A 105 2.47 10.69 6.42
N PRO A 106 1.47 11.11 7.22
CA PRO A 106 0.10 10.68 7.02
C PRO A 106 -0.44 11.00 5.62
N ASN A 107 -0.11 12.16 5.08
CA ASN A 107 -0.55 12.58 3.74
C ASN A 107 0.13 11.75 2.64
N VAL A 108 1.47 11.56 2.72
CA VAL A 108 2.23 10.78 1.73
C VAL A 108 1.88 9.31 1.78
N LEU A 109 1.68 8.75 2.98
CA LEU A 109 1.25 7.37 3.18
C LEU A 109 -0.12 7.14 2.55
N LEU A 110 -1.09 8.04 2.80
CA LEU A 110 -2.42 7.96 2.21
C LEU A 110 -2.36 8.09 0.68
N ALA A 111 -1.62 9.07 0.16
CA ALA A 111 -1.49 9.27 -1.29
C ALA A 111 -0.85 8.05 -1.97
N GLY A 112 0.22 7.49 -1.40
CA GLY A 112 0.88 6.30 -1.91
C GLY A 112 -0.01 5.06 -1.84
N ALA A 113 -0.75 4.87 -0.74
CA ALA A 113 -1.70 3.77 -0.59
C ALA A 113 -2.86 3.87 -1.60
N LEU A 114 -3.41 5.07 -1.81
CA LEU A 114 -4.47 5.28 -2.81
C LEU A 114 -3.96 5.04 -4.24
N ALA A 115 -2.76 5.51 -4.58
CA ALA A 115 -2.15 5.24 -5.88
C ALA A 115 -1.96 3.72 -6.08
N GLY A 116 -1.45 3.01 -5.07
CA GLY A 116 -1.33 1.55 -5.09
C GLY A 116 -2.68 0.84 -5.21
N LEU A 117 -3.73 1.34 -4.54
CA LEU A 117 -5.09 0.79 -4.63
C LEU A 117 -5.67 0.95 -6.04
N VAL A 118 -5.55 2.13 -6.64
CA VAL A 118 -6.00 2.37 -8.02
C VAL A 118 -5.29 1.44 -8.99
N PHE A 119 -3.98 1.28 -8.83
CA PHE A 119 -3.19 0.37 -9.64
C PHE A 119 -3.60 -1.09 -9.45
N ALA A 120 -3.83 -1.54 -8.22
CA ALA A 120 -4.30 -2.90 -7.92
C ALA A 120 -5.70 -3.16 -8.50
N LEU A 121 -6.60 -2.19 -8.43
CA LEU A 121 -7.93 -2.27 -9.05
C LEU A 121 -7.85 -2.38 -10.59
N TYR A 122 -6.95 -1.61 -11.21
CA TYR A 122 -6.69 -1.72 -12.64
C TYR A 122 -6.22 -3.13 -13.02
N LEU A 123 -5.28 -3.71 -12.28
CA LEU A 123 -4.82 -5.08 -12.53
C LEU A 123 -5.92 -6.12 -12.33
N THR A 124 -6.73 -5.97 -11.30
CA THR A 124 -7.88 -6.86 -11.05
C THR A 124 -8.90 -6.77 -12.19
N TYR A 125 -9.11 -5.58 -12.74
CA TYR A 125 -9.94 -5.41 -13.94
C TYR A 125 -9.37 -6.18 -15.14
N VAL A 126 -8.06 -6.07 -15.38
CA VAL A 126 -7.38 -6.81 -16.46
C VAL A 126 -7.50 -8.34 -16.25
N GLU A 127 -7.32 -8.82 -15.01
CA GLU A 127 -7.48 -10.25 -14.69
C GLU A 127 -8.87 -10.76 -15.02
N GLY A 128 -9.92 -10.03 -14.62
CA GLY A 128 -11.30 -10.49 -14.76
C GLY A 128 -11.90 -10.30 -16.15
N PHE A 129 -11.47 -9.29 -16.92
CA PHE A 129 -12.11 -8.93 -18.19
C PHE A 129 -11.22 -9.15 -19.42
N VAL A 130 -9.91 -9.24 -19.26
CA VAL A 130 -8.96 -9.42 -20.38
C VAL A 130 -8.37 -10.83 -20.38
N LEU A 131 -7.97 -11.33 -19.20
CA LEU A 131 -7.33 -12.63 -19.05
C LEU A 131 -8.34 -13.76 -18.75
N ASP A 132 -9.55 -13.41 -18.31
CA ASP A 132 -10.60 -14.33 -17.83
C ASP A 132 -10.05 -15.35 -16.82
N THR A 133 -9.08 -14.91 -16.01
CA THR A 133 -8.34 -15.74 -15.06
C THR A 133 -8.00 -14.92 -13.84
N TRP A 134 -8.28 -15.47 -12.65
CA TRP A 134 -8.05 -14.80 -11.37
C TRP A 134 -6.73 -15.22 -10.72
N CYS A 135 -6.02 -14.27 -10.14
CA CYS A 135 -4.80 -14.52 -9.37
C CYS A 135 -5.08 -14.29 -7.88
N ILE A 136 -5.01 -15.38 -7.08
CA ILE A 136 -5.26 -15.29 -5.63
C ILE A 136 -4.23 -14.39 -4.91
N LEU A 137 -3.00 -14.32 -5.41
CA LEU A 137 -1.96 -13.43 -4.88
C LEU A 137 -2.28 -11.96 -5.16
N CYS A 138 -2.82 -11.65 -6.34
CA CYS A 138 -3.22 -10.30 -6.71
C CYS A 138 -4.44 -9.84 -5.89
N LEU A 139 -5.43 -10.70 -5.70
CA LEU A 139 -6.58 -10.43 -4.83
C LEU A 139 -6.14 -10.23 -3.38
N GLY A 140 -5.18 -11.03 -2.89
CA GLY A 140 -4.58 -10.86 -1.58
C GLY A 140 -3.88 -9.50 -1.44
N SER A 141 -3.09 -9.11 -2.44
CA SER A 141 -2.43 -7.79 -2.47
C SER A 141 -3.44 -6.65 -2.51
N LEU A 142 -4.53 -6.79 -3.32
CA LEU A 142 -5.63 -5.82 -3.36
C LEU A 142 -6.28 -5.63 -1.97
N ALA A 143 -6.58 -6.72 -1.27
CA ALA A 143 -7.15 -6.65 0.08
C ALA A 143 -6.21 -5.95 1.07
N ILE A 144 -4.90 -6.23 0.99
CA ILE A 144 -3.88 -5.61 1.84
C ILE A 144 -3.81 -4.10 1.57
N ILE A 145 -3.69 -3.67 0.30
CA ILE A 145 -3.57 -2.24 -0.01
C ILE A 145 -4.86 -1.46 0.27
N ALA A 146 -6.03 -2.07 0.11
CA ALA A 146 -7.31 -1.49 0.50
C ALA A 146 -7.38 -1.26 2.02
N SER A 147 -6.91 -2.24 2.82
CA SER A 147 -6.82 -2.11 4.28
C SER A 147 -5.84 -1.00 4.70
N ILE A 148 -4.67 -0.91 4.04
CA ILE A 148 -3.70 0.17 4.30
C ILE A 148 -4.29 1.54 3.92
N SER A 149 -5.03 1.63 2.81
CA SER A 149 -5.67 2.88 2.37
C SER A 149 -6.72 3.37 3.37
N THR A 150 -7.54 2.48 3.90
CA THR A 150 -8.55 2.83 4.93
C THR A 150 -7.89 3.27 6.23
N LEU A 151 -6.86 2.55 6.69
CA LEU A 151 -6.09 2.93 7.89
C LEU A 151 -5.35 4.25 7.69
N GLY A 152 -4.75 4.47 6.52
CA GLY A 152 -4.11 5.74 6.15
C GLY A 152 -5.09 6.91 6.18
N GLY A 153 -6.33 6.71 5.71
CA GLY A 153 -7.40 7.69 5.82
C GLY A 153 -7.76 8.02 7.26
N VAL A 154 -7.88 7.01 8.13
CA VAL A 154 -8.14 7.20 9.57
C VAL A 154 -6.99 7.95 10.25
N ILE A 155 -5.74 7.57 9.98
CA ILE A 155 -4.57 8.26 10.54
C ILE A 155 -4.57 9.73 10.09
N ASN A 156 -4.80 9.98 8.81
CA ASN A 156 -4.78 11.33 8.25
C ASN A 156 -5.91 12.22 8.81
N SER A 157 -7.11 11.67 9.04
CA SER A 157 -8.23 12.41 9.62
C SER A 157 -8.00 12.77 11.09
N ARG A 158 -7.25 11.95 11.83
CA ARG A 158 -6.91 12.21 13.25
C ARG A 158 -5.75 13.20 13.43
N THR A 159 -4.95 13.42 12.39
CA THR A 159 -3.78 14.32 12.42
C THR A 159 -4.09 15.71 11.87
N ARG A 160 -5.27 15.91 11.30
CA ARG A 160 -5.77 17.23 10.85
C ARG A 160 -6.51 17.96 11.94
#